data_be68511c5c7774e4df77adf0371d73f5
#
_entry.id   be68511c5c7774e4df77adf0371d73f5
#
_cell.length_a   1.000
_cell.length_b   1.000
_cell.length_c   1.000
_cell.angle_alpha   90.00
_cell.angle_beta   90.00
_cell.angle_gamma   90.00
#
_symmetry.space_group_name_H-M   'P 1'
#
loop_
_entity.id
_entity.type
_entity.pdbx_description
1 polymer ?
#
loop_
_entity_poly.entity_id
_entity_poly.type
_entity_poly.pdbx_seq_one_letter_code
_entity_poly.pdbx_strand_id
1 'polypeptide(L)'
;MMLCRKHIKMLIIWTLLAGILGYVVAQFVVVPKYTATTEILVNQKHENNDNGQAYTNQQADIQMINTYKDIITNQVILSKASKQLKNPVRVIKPAQPAEYRRNADGTRKLIKEAQPAVVERGGKSYNLSTDELKEAISVQTQQNSQVFSLQVKTDDPQESAVVANTVANV
;
A
#
# COMPACT_ATOMS: atom_id res chain seq x y z
N MET A 1 51.96 -5.41 -27.17
CA MET A 1 50.95 -4.85 -28.09
C MET A 1 50.72 -5.66 -29.38
N MET A 2 51.60 -6.51 -29.82
CA MET A 2 51.42 -7.29 -31.05
C MET A 2 50.42 -8.45 -30.97
N LEU A 3 50.24 -9.09 -29.79
CA LEU A 3 49.27 -10.18 -29.58
C LEU A 3 47.81 -9.75 -29.74
N CYS A 4 47.47 -8.55 -29.28
CA CYS A 4 46.07 -8.04 -29.39
C CYS A 4 45.66 -7.80 -30.86
N ARG A 5 46.59 -7.36 -31.70
CA ARG A 5 46.31 -7.14 -33.15
C ARG A 5 46.01 -8.43 -33.90
N LYS A 6 46.66 -9.54 -33.53
CA LYS A 6 46.48 -10.85 -34.19
C LYS A 6 45.15 -11.49 -33.86
N HIS A 7 44.60 -11.21 -32.65
CA HIS A 7 43.34 -11.82 -32.17
C HIS A 7 42.19 -10.82 -32.03
N ILE A 8 42.32 -9.62 -32.60
CA ILE A 8 41.30 -8.56 -32.44
C ILE A 8 39.92 -8.97 -32.91
N LYS A 9 39.83 -9.76 -33.97
CA LYS A 9 38.57 -10.29 -34.49
C LYS A 9 37.93 -11.25 -33.50
N MET A 10 38.71 -12.05 -32.80
CA MET A 10 38.24 -13.01 -31.82
C MET A 10 37.74 -12.28 -30.56
N LEU A 11 38.44 -11.22 -30.13
CA LEU A 11 38.02 -10.38 -29.03
C LEU A 11 36.69 -9.67 -29.30
N ILE A 12 36.53 -9.14 -30.54
CA ILE A 12 35.28 -8.49 -30.98
C ILE A 12 34.11 -9.48 -30.95
N ILE A 13 34.31 -10.71 -31.42
CA ILE A 13 33.27 -11.74 -31.42
C ILE A 13 32.87 -12.10 -29.99
N TRP A 14 33.83 -12.28 -29.08
CA TRP A 14 33.55 -12.61 -27.68
C TRP A 14 32.84 -11.49 -26.94
N THR A 15 33.21 -10.23 -27.16
CA THR A 15 32.53 -9.08 -26.54
C THR A 15 31.11 -8.93 -27.09
N LEU A 16 30.91 -9.16 -28.39
CA LEU A 16 29.56 -9.10 -28.97
C LEU A 16 28.67 -10.21 -28.46
N LEU A 17 29.21 -11.42 -28.31
CA LEU A 17 28.49 -12.57 -27.77
C LEU A 17 28.13 -12.38 -26.30
N ALA A 18 29.05 -11.84 -25.50
CA ALA A 18 28.78 -11.47 -24.10
C ALA A 18 27.72 -10.37 -23.97
N GLY A 19 27.74 -9.38 -24.87
CA GLY A 19 26.73 -8.32 -24.93
C GLY A 19 25.33 -8.84 -25.24
N ILE A 20 25.22 -9.77 -26.22
CA ILE A 20 23.93 -10.41 -26.54
C ILE A 20 23.42 -11.25 -25.37
N LEU A 21 24.30 -12.04 -24.75
CA LEU A 21 23.91 -12.84 -23.56
C LEU A 21 23.45 -11.93 -22.41
N GLY A 22 24.19 -10.84 -22.14
CA GLY A 22 23.80 -9.86 -21.12
C GLY A 22 22.46 -9.21 -21.41
N TYR A 23 22.20 -8.86 -22.67
CA TYR A 23 20.90 -8.30 -23.07
C TYR A 23 19.74 -9.29 -22.89
N VAL A 24 19.93 -10.55 -23.28
CA VAL A 24 18.91 -11.60 -23.10
C VAL A 24 18.60 -11.80 -21.63
N VAL A 25 19.62 -11.89 -20.77
CA VAL A 25 19.44 -12.01 -19.31
C VAL A 25 18.71 -10.80 -18.74
N ALA A 26 19.07 -9.58 -19.14
CA ALA A 26 18.43 -8.36 -18.65
C ALA A 26 16.95 -8.28 -19.05
N GLN A 27 16.59 -8.74 -20.24
CA GLN A 27 15.22 -8.67 -20.74
C GLN A 27 14.31 -9.80 -20.22
N PHE A 28 14.86 -11.00 -20.04
CA PHE A 28 14.05 -12.19 -19.74
C PHE A 28 14.16 -12.68 -18.29
N VAL A 29 15.23 -12.33 -17.57
CA VAL A 29 15.46 -12.78 -16.20
C VAL A 29 15.12 -11.70 -15.16
N VAL A 30 15.33 -10.42 -15.50
CA VAL A 30 15.05 -9.33 -14.58
C VAL A 30 13.58 -8.91 -14.70
N VAL A 31 12.77 -9.33 -13.74
CA VAL A 31 11.37 -8.87 -13.62
C VAL A 31 11.37 -7.50 -12.96
N PRO A 32 10.91 -6.44 -13.63
CA PRO A 32 10.79 -5.13 -13.00
C PRO A 32 9.77 -5.17 -11.86
N LYS A 33 10.12 -4.63 -10.69
CA LYS A 33 9.23 -4.49 -9.56
C LYS A 33 8.74 -3.04 -9.45
N TYR A 34 7.44 -2.87 -9.35
CA TYR A 34 6.79 -1.57 -9.19
C TYR A 34 6.36 -1.38 -7.75
N THR A 35 6.59 -0.19 -7.21
CA THR A 35 6.22 0.14 -5.84
C THR A 35 5.17 1.24 -5.85
N ALA A 36 4.01 0.97 -5.27
CA ALA A 36 3.01 1.98 -4.96
C ALA A 36 3.09 2.32 -3.47
N THR A 37 2.98 3.60 -3.15
CA THR A 37 3.01 4.10 -1.77
C THR A 37 1.70 4.82 -1.46
N THR A 38 1.08 4.44 -0.34
CA THR A 38 -0.08 5.14 0.22
C THR A 38 0.30 5.66 1.60
N GLU A 39 0.08 6.95 1.85
CA GLU A 39 0.34 7.57 3.14
C GLU A 39 -0.94 7.59 3.97
N ILE A 40 -0.82 7.16 5.22
CA ILE A 40 -1.93 7.10 6.17
C ILE A 40 -1.58 7.99 7.36
N LEU A 41 -2.41 9.01 7.59
CA LEU A 41 -2.30 9.90 8.73
C LEU A 41 -3.13 9.35 9.90
N VAL A 42 -2.45 9.08 11.00
CA VAL A 42 -3.12 8.74 12.26
C VAL A 42 -3.27 9.97 13.12
N ASN A 43 -4.49 10.50 13.19
CA ASN A 43 -4.78 11.65 14.03
C ASN A 43 -5.00 11.18 15.48
N GLN A 44 -3.98 11.33 16.31
CA GLN A 44 -4.12 11.16 17.75
C GLN A 44 -4.58 12.46 18.37
N LYS A 45 -5.75 12.42 19.02
CA LYS A 45 -6.20 13.50 19.85
C LYS A 45 -5.38 13.48 21.15
N HIS A 46 -4.29 14.23 21.17
CA HIS A 46 -3.57 14.48 22.41
C HIS A 46 -4.46 15.34 23.30
N GLU A 47 -4.97 14.78 24.37
CA GLU A 47 -5.46 15.58 25.48
C GLU A 47 -4.25 16.27 26.10
N ASN A 48 -4.26 17.60 26.00
CA ASN A 48 -3.22 18.47 26.57
C ASN A 48 -3.19 18.26 28.09
N ASN A 49 -2.31 17.39 28.57
CA ASN A 49 -1.80 17.42 29.91
C ASN A 49 -0.38 18.00 29.86
N ASP A 50 -0.33 19.33 30.05
CA ASP A 50 0.90 20.05 30.37
C ASP A 50 1.62 19.32 31.51
N ASN A 51 2.78 18.79 31.25
CA ASN A 51 3.99 18.82 32.08
C ASN A 51 4.93 17.67 31.68
N GLY A 52 6.01 18.03 30.98
CA GLY A 52 7.31 17.36 31.16
C GLY A 52 7.51 15.97 30.57
N GLN A 53 6.68 15.44 29.66
CA GLN A 53 6.76 14.05 29.18
C GLN A 53 7.14 13.87 27.70
N ALA A 54 7.94 14.75 27.14
CA ALA A 54 8.35 14.66 25.74
C ALA A 54 9.09 13.33 25.39
N TYR A 55 9.86 12.78 26.33
CA TYR A 55 10.61 11.54 26.13
C TYR A 55 9.73 10.29 26.25
N THR A 56 8.69 10.32 27.06
CA THR A 56 7.76 9.17 27.23
C THR A 56 6.86 9.03 26.00
N ASN A 57 6.51 10.15 25.38
CA ASN A 57 5.70 10.16 24.17
C ASN A 57 6.44 9.56 22.97
N GLN A 58 7.74 9.77 22.83
CA GLN A 58 8.55 9.24 21.72
C GLN A 58 8.66 7.71 21.76
N GLN A 59 8.74 7.12 22.96
CA GLN A 59 8.77 5.66 23.12
C GLN A 59 7.37 5.05 22.89
N ALA A 60 6.31 5.74 23.29
CA ALA A 60 4.94 5.34 23.02
C ALA A 60 4.63 5.37 21.51
N ASP A 61 5.11 6.37 20.80
CA ASP A 61 4.94 6.48 19.34
C ASP A 61 5.62 5.34 18.60
N ILE A 62 6.84 4.94 18.99
CA ILE A 62 7.54 3.79 18.37
C ILE A 62 6.79 2.47 18.63
N GLN A 63 6.23 2.26 19.82
CA GLN A 63 5.44 1.06 20.13
C GLN A 63 4.13 1.04 19.35
N MET A 64 3.47 2.18 19.20
CA MET A 64 2.25 2.28 18.37
C MET A 64 2.52 1.95 16.91
N ILE A 65 3.64 2.41 16.37
CA ILE A 65 4.07 2.13 15.00
C ILE A 65 4.17 0.62 14.75
N ASN A 66 4.80 -0.12 15.66
CA ASN A 66 4.89 -1.57 15.55
C ASN A 66 3.49 -2.22 15.64
N THR A 67 2.63 -1.70 16.48
CA THR A 67 1.24 -2.17 16.60
C THR A 67 0.46 -1.96 15.30
N TYR A 68 0.57 -0.79 14.66
CA TYR A 68 -0.08 -0.54 13.36
C TYR A 68 0.48 -1.43 12.25
N LYS A 69 1.78 -1.65 12.22
CA LYS A 69 2.40 -2.60 11.29
C LYS A 69 1.82 -4.00 11.47
N ASP A 70 1.72 -4.46 12.71
CA ASP A 70 1.19 -5.79 13.03
C ASP A 70 -0.30 -5.89 12.68
N ILE A 71 -1.09 -4.82 12.89
CA ILE A 71 -2.50 -4.77 12.48
C ILE A 71 -2.63 -4.87 10.96
N ILE A 72 -1.90 -4.06 10.20
CA ILE A 72 -1.98 -4.02 8.73
C ILE A 72 -1.52 -5.35 8.13
N THR A 73 -0.50 -5.98 8.70
CA THR A 73 0.01 -7.29 8.24
C THR A 73 -0.73 -8.48 8.85
N ASN A 74 -1.77 -8.22 9.65
CA ASN A 74 -2.57 -9.29 10.25
C ASN A 74 -3.31 -10.09 9.18
N GLN A 75 -3.33 -11.41 9.37
CA GLN A 75 -3.97 -12.34 8.44
C GLN A 75 -5.46 -12.02 8.18
N VAL A 76 -6.17 -11.48 9.19
CA VAL A 76 -7.59 -11.11 9.03
C VAL A 76 -7.75 -9.96 8.05
N ILE A 77 -6.91 -8.90 8.16
CA ILE A 77 -6.92 -7.75 7.27
C ILE A 77 -6.51 -8.17 5.87
N LEU A 78 -5.42 -8.93 5.74
CA LEU A 78 -4.94 -9.42 4.45
C LEU A 78 -5.94 -10.38 3.77
N SER A 79 -6.66 -11.19 4.53
CA SER A 79 -7.73 -12.05 4.01
C SER A 79 -8.91 -11.23 3.47
N LYS A 80 -9.31 -10.14 4.15
CA LYS A 80 -10.34 -9.23 3.65
C LYS A 80 -9.86 -8.51 2.37
N ALA A 81 -8.63 -8.01 2.36
CA ALA A 81 -8.03 -7.37 1.20
C ALA A 81 -7.98 -8.34 -0.01
N SER A 82 -7.51 -9.58 0.19
CA SER A 82 -7.50 -10.61 -0.85
C SER A 82 -8.89 -10.86 -1.43
N LYS A 83 -9.92 -10.96 -0.59
CA LYS A 83 -11.31 -11.12 -1.06
C LYS A 83 -11.81 -9.93 -1.86
N GLN A 84 -11.46 -8.71 -1.46
CA GLN A 84 -11.83 -7.49 -2.19
C GLN A 84 -11.08 -7.40 -3.52
N LEU A 85 -9.80 -7.80 -3.58
CA LEU A 85 -9.00 -7.83 -4.80
C LEU A 85 -9.52 -8.86 -5.82
N LYS A 86 -10.04 -9.99 -5.35
CA LYS A 86 -10.69 -11.00 -6.21
C LYS A 86 -12.02 -10.51 -6.77
N ASN A 87 -12.77 -9.73 -5.98
CA ASN A 87 -14.06 -9.18 -6.36
C ASN A 87 -14.06 -7.66 -6.14
N PRO A 88 -13.40 -6.89 -7.00
CA PRO A 88 -13.29 -5.45 -6.82
C PRO A 88 -14.70 -4.80 -6.89
N VAL A 89 -14.94 -3.96 -5.89
CA VAL A 89 -16.20 -3.22 -5.76
C VAL A 89 -15.88 -1.74 -5.81
N ARG A 90 -16.41 -1.03 -6.79
CA ARG A 90 -16.27 0.41 -6.89
C ARG A 90 -17.44 1.08 -6.18
N VAL A 91 -17.15 1.93 -5.21
CA VAL A 91 -18.17 2.76 -4.56
C VAL A 91 -18.48 3.93 -5.49
N ILE A 92 -19.68 3.96 -6.06
CA ILE A 92 -20.15 5.06 -6.94
C ILE A 92 -20.67 6.20 -6.09
N LYS A 93 -21.39 5.90 -5.02
CA LYS A 93 -21.88 6.88 -4.05
C LYS A 93 -21.56 6.38 -2.65
N PRO A 94 -20.87 7.20 -1.84
CA PRO A 94 -20.60 6.83 -0.45
C PRO A 94 -21.90 6.76 0.35
N ALA A 95 -21.91 5.93 1.38
CA ALA A 95 -23.02 5.88 2.32
C ALA A 95 -23.25 7.27 2.93
N GLN A 96 -24.50 7.71 2.99
CA GLN A 96 -24.86 8.96 3.65
C GLN A 96 -25.52 8.62 4.98
N PRO A 97 -25.01 9.17 6.11
CA PRO A 97 -25.64 8.97 7.40
C PRO A 97 -27.02 9.65 7.46
N ALA A 98 -27.89 9.15 8.32
CA ALA A 98 -29.14 9.79 8.60
C ALA A 98 -28.93 11.19 9.20
N GLU A 99 -29.65 12.17 8.69
CA GLU A 99 -29.58 13.55 9.18
C GLU A 99 -30.76 13.84 10.12
N TYR A 100 -30.45 14.29 11.34
CA TYR A 100 -31.42 14.62 12.36
C TYR A 100 -31.38 16.11 12.68
N ARG A 101 -32.53 16.74 12.78
CA ARG A 101 -32.67 18.12 13.29
C ARG A 101 -33.18 18.07 14.72
N ARG A 102 -32.56 18.84 15.60
CA ARG A 102 -33.04 19.03 16.97
C ARG A 102 -34.08 20.15 16.97
N ASN A 103 -35.26 19.83 17.42
CA ASN A 103 -36.34 20.81 17.62
C ASN A 103 -36.08 21.63 18.88
N ALA A 104 -36.81 22.74 19.07
CA ALA A 104 -36.71 23.60 20.24
C ALA A 104 -37.13 22.90 21.57
N ASP A 105 -37.91 21.84 21.48
CA ASP A 105 -38.33 20.98 22.57
C ASP A 105 -37.31 19.89 22.95
N GLY A 106 -36.16 19.85 22.31
CA GLY A 106 -35.10 18.87 22.55
C GLY A 106 -35.27 17.55 21.82
N THR A 107 -36.37 17.31 21.13
CA THR A 107 -36.60 16.09 20.34
C THR A 107 -35.80 16.10 19.05
N ARG A 108 -35.39 14.89 18.58
CA ARG A 108 -34.69 14.72 17.30
C ARG A 108 -35.68 14.26 16.24
N LYS A 109 -35.88 15.09 15.20
CA LYS A 109 -36.68 14.74 14.04
C LYS A 109 -35.74 14.28 12.91
N LEU A 110 -36.04 13.11 12.33
CA LEU A 110 -35.34 12.60 11.17
C LEU A 110 -35.69 13.48 9.95
N ILE A 111 -34.67 14.07 9.32
CA ILE A 111 -34.86 14.88 8.12
C ILE A 111 -34.55 14.06 6.88
N LYS A 112 -33.51 13.24 6.95
CA LYS A 112 -33.05 12.41 5.84
C LYS A 112 -32.68 11.03 6.35
N GLU A 113 -33.21 10.00 5.70
CA GLU A 113 -32.86 8.63 6.00
C GLU A 113 -31.43 8.32 5.58
N ALA A 114 -30.79 7.41 6.31
CA ALA A 114 -29.49 6.89 5.92
C ALA A 114 -29.59 6.21 4.55
N GLN A 115 -28.73 6.61 3.62
CA GLN A 115 -28.64 5.97 2.31
C GLN A 115 -27.44 5.02 2.30
N PRO A 116 -27.63 3.75 1.93
CA PRO A 116 -26.52 2.82 1.79
C PRO A 116 -25.59 3.25 0.66
N ALA A 117 -24.33 2.87 0.73
CA ALA A 117 -23.42 3.09 -0.37
C ALA A 117 -23.89 2.35 -1.62
N VAL A 118 -23.90 3.05 -2.75
CA VAL A 118 -24.14 2.43 -4.06
C VAL A 118 -22.82 1.91 -4.59
N VAL A 119 -22.72 0.60 -4.74
CA VAL A 119 -21.51 -0.10 -5.16
C VAL A 119 -21.76 -0.79 -6.51
N GLU A 120 -20.78 -0.71 -7.38
CA GLU A 120 -20.76 -1.44 -8.65
C GLU A 120 -19.62 -2.47 -8.61
N ARG A 121 -19.93 -3.68 -9.03
CA ARG A 121 -18.89 -4.71 -9.25
C ARG A 121 -18.24 -4.44 -10.59
N GLY A 122 -16.95 -4.14 -10.57
CA GLY A 122 -16.19 -3.89 -11.79
C GLY A 122 -14.75 -3.53 -11.49
N GLY A 123 -13.90 -3.84 -12.41
CA GLY A 123 -12.47 -3.62 -12.34
C GLY A 123 -11.68 -4.91 -12.63
N LYS A 124 -10.36 -4.75 -12.78
CA LYS A 124 -9.46 -5.89 -12.94
C LYS A 124 -9.37 -6.62 -11.59
N SER A 125 -9.67 -7.91 -11.57
CA SER A 125 -9.52 -8.75 -10.39
C SER A 125 -8.07 -9.23 -10.27
N TYR A 126 -7.55 -9.23 -9.04
CA TYR A 126 -6.21 -9.73 -8.74
C TYR A 126 -6.34 -10.89 -7.76
N ASN A 127 -5.72 -12.02 -8.11
CA ASN A 127 -5.78 -13.24 -7.29
C ASN A 127 -4.52 -13.37 -6.46
N LEU A 128 -4.39 -12.53 -5.43
CA LEU A 128 -3.30 -12.57 -4.47
C LEU A 128 -3.75 -13.33 -3.21
N SER A 129 -2.91 -14.24 -2.77
CA SER A 129 -3.06 -14.91 -1.47
C SER A 129 -2.66 -13.98 -0.33
N THR A 130 -3.02 -14.34 0.90
CA THR A 130 -2.60 -13.59 2.10
C THR A 130 -1.08 -13.56 2.29
N ASP A 131 -0.39 -14.64 1.90
CA ASP A 131 1.06 -14.73 2.04
C ASP A 131 1.77 -13.86 1.00
N GLU A 132 1.30 -13.87 -0.26
CA GLU A 132 1.80 -12.97 -1.30
C GLU A 132 1.56 -11.49 -0.94
N LEU A 133 0.40 -11.16 -0.41
CA LEU A 133 0.12 -9.81 0.09
C LEU A 133 1.06 -9.42 1.24
N LYS A 134 1.33 -10.34 2.15
CA LYS A 134 2.25 -10.10 3.27
C LYS A 134 3.68 -9.84 2.82
N GLU A 135 4.15 -10.53 1.79
CA GLU A 135 5.48 -10.34 1.20
C GLU A 135 5.55 -9.04 0.37
N ALA A 136 4.46 -8.71 -0.32
CA ALA A 136 4.38 -7.50 -1.15
C ALA A 136 4.28 -6.22 -0.33
N ILE A 137 3.78 -6.28 0.91
CA ILE A 137 3.48 -5.12 1.75
C ILE A 137 4.64 -4.80 2.68
N SER A 138 5.04 -3.53 2.70
CA SER A 138 5.99 -2.98 3.67
C SER A 138 5.44 -1.71 4.28
N VAL A 139 5.44 -1.63 5.61
CA VAL A 139 5.03 -0.43 6.34
C VAL A 139 6.27 0.29 6.81
N GLN A 140 6.41 1.55 6.41
CA GLN A 140 7.48 2.43 6.83
C GLN A 140 6.90 3.62 7.59
N THR A 141 7.60 4.04 8.61
CA THR A 141 7.21 5.17 9.44
C THR A 141 8.28 6.24 9.36
N GLN A 142 7.86 7.47 9.34
CA GLN A 142 8.75 8.59 9.39
C GLN A 142 8.97 8.98 10.86
N GLN A 143 10.23 9.10 11.29
CA GLN A 143 10.53 9.51 12.68
C GLN A 143 9.90 10.86 12.99
N ASN A 144 9.28 10.97 14.15
CA ASN A 144 8.58 12.15 14.64
C ASN A 144 7.36 12.57 13.77
N SER A 145 6.76 11.65 13.04
CA SER A 145 5.57 11.90 12.23
C SER A 145 4.45 10.94 12.61
N GLN A 146 3.22 11.45 12.61
CA GLN A 146 2.00 10.64 12.76
C GLN A 146 1.57 10.01 11.42
N VAL A 147 2.43 10.10 10.41
CA VAL A 147 2.21 9.52 9.09
C VAL A 147 3.02 8.25 8.95
N PHE A 148 2.38 7.19 8.52
CA PHE A 148 3.08 6.01 8.06
C PHE A 148 2.76 5.74 6.59
N SER A 149 3.76 5.21 5.89
CA SER A 149 3.68 4.90 4.48
C SER A 149 3.50 3.40 4.30
N LEU A 150 2.41 3.02 3.66
CA LEU A 150 2.16 1.66 3.20
C LEU A 150 2.76 1.53 1.79
N GLN A 151 3.79 0.75 1.65
CA GLN A 151 4.42 0.44 0.36
C GLN A 151 4.02 -0.95 -0.08
N VAL A 152 3.57 -1.06 -1.32
CA VAL A 152 3.22 -2.33 -1.96
C VAL A 152 4.09 -2.52 -3.18
N LYS A 153 4.77 -3.65 -3.28
CA LYS A 153 5.70 -3.99 -4.35
C LYS A 153 5.20 -5.21 -5.10
N THR A 154 4.83 -5.04 -6.38
CA THR A 154 4.38 -6.12 -7.27
C THR A 154 5.03 -6.00 -8.66
N ASP A 155 4.72 -6.92 -9.55
CA ASP A 155 5.26 -6.96 -10.92
C ASP A 155 4.43 -6.10 -11.89
N ASP A 156 3.23 -5.66 -11.49
CA ASP A 156 2.33 -4.81 -12.27
C ASP A 156 2.10 -3.48 -11.54
N PRO A 157 2.35 -2.32 -12.19
CA PRO A 157 2.15 -1.01 -11.56
C PRO A 157 0.70 -0.74 -11.17
N GLN A 158 -0.28 -1.25 -11.94
CA GLN A 158 -1.69 -1.12 -11.61
C GLN A 158 -2.06 -1.98 -10.40
N GLU A 159 -1.54 -3.20 -10.33
CA GLU A 159 -1.73 -4.10 -9.20
C GLU A 159 -1.19 -3.48 -7.92
N SER A 160 0.05 -2.95 -7.94
CA SER A 160 0.65 -2.28 -6.78
C SER A 160 -0.25 -1.17 -6.22
N ALA A 161 -0.79 -0.32 -7.11
CA ALA A 161 -1.66 0.80 -6.72
C ALA A 161 -3.01 0.32 -6.17
N VAL A 162 -3.64 -0.67 -6.81
CA VAL A 162 -4.92 -1.22 -6.36
C VAL A 162 -4.78 -1.93 -5.02
N VAL A 163 -3.72 -2.72 -4.84
CA VAL A 163 -3.43 -3.41 -3.58
C VAL A 163 -3.19 -2.41 -2.45
N ALA A 164 -2.35 -1.38 -2.68
CA ALA A 164 -2.06 -0.36 -1.67
C ALA A 164 -3.35 0.34 -1.20
N ASN A 165 -4.19 0.76 -2.13
CA ASN A 165 -5.46 1.41 -1.82
C ASN A 165 -6.46 0.47 -1.15
N THR A 166 -6.53 -0.79 -1.57
CA THR A 166 -7.45 -1.78 -0.97
C THR A 166 -7.06 -2.07 0.47
N VAL A 167 -5.79 -2.30 0.74
CA VAL A 167 -5.29 -2.56 2.11
C VAL A 167 -5.47 -1.35 3.02
N ALA A 168 -5.28 -0.14 2.50
CA ALA A 168 -5.50 1.10 3.26
C ALA A 168 -6.98 1.34 3.62
N ASN A 169 -7.92 0.75 2.87
CA ASN A 169 -9.37 0.96 3.05
C ASN A 169 -10.09 -0.19 3.79
N VAL A 170 -9.38 -1.27 4.15
CA VAL A 170 -9.95 -2.43 4.89
C VAL A 170 -9.90 -2.22 6.39
#